data_a782fefbdf6d622dc343372b0aae8e33
#
_entry.id   a782fefbdf6d622dc343372b0aae8e33
#
_cell.length_a   1.000
_cell.length_b   1.000
_cell.length_c   1.000
_cell.angle_alpha   90.00
_cell.angle_beta   90.00
_cell.angle_gamma   90.00
#
_symmetry.space_group_name_H-M   'P 1'
#
loop_
_entity.id
_entity.type
_entity.pdbx_description
1 polymer ?
#
loop_
_entity_poly.entity_id
_entity_poly.type
_entity_poly.pdbx_seq_one_letter_code
_entity_poly.pdbx_strand_id
1 'polypeptide(L)'
;AGGNMSRRDEYEQKAEALLAPIVEGQGFELVDVEYVKEAGNWYLRGYIDKPGGITVNDCEAVSRAFSDKLDENDFIEDSYIMEISSPGLDRPLKKEKDFARSIGKLVEIRTYRPIEKQKEFCGILNAYDESSVTIDEDGQLRTFDKKDIALIRLAIEF
;
A
#
# COMPACT_ATOMS: atom_id res chain seq x y z
N ALA A 1 3.87 24.10 12.43
CA ALA A 1 3.77 22.68 12.26
C ALA A 1 2.77 22.15 13.26
N GLY A 2 1.80 21.76 12.84
CA GLY A 2 0.74 21.42 13.68
C GLY A 2 0.89 20.10 14.34
N GLY A 3 0.77 19.15 14.41
CA GLY A 3 0.61 17.99 15.19
C GLY A 3 1.88 17.26 15.50
N ASN A 4 1.84 16.56 16.57
CA ASN A 4 2.92 15.67 16.95
C ASN A 4 2.86 14.43 16.09
N MET A 5 3.94 14.15 15.37
CA MET A 5 4.09 12.90 14.66
C MET A 5 4.35 11.80 15.68
N SER A 6 3.71 10.66 15.52
CA SER A 6 4.04 9.48 16.31
C SER A 6 5.44 8.99 15.93
N ARG A 7 6.06 8.22 16.82
CA ARG A 7 7.35 7.59 16.53
C ARG A 7 7.26 6.72 15.26
N ARG A 8 6.15 6.03 15.11
CA ARG A 8 5.87 5.20 13.95
C ARG A 8 5.90 6.01 12.65
N ASP A 9 5.19 7.16 12.64
CA ASP A 9 5.14 8.03 11.45
C ASP A 9 6.52 8.59 11.13
N GLU A 10 7.28 8.96 12.15
CA GLU A 10 8.64 9.46 11.98
C GLU A 10 9.56 8.40 11.38
N TYR A 11 9.47 7.17 11.87
CA TYR A 11 10.26 6.06 11.32
C TYR A 11 9.88 5.76 9.87
N GLU A 12 8.57 5.77 9.57
CA GLU A 12 8.10 5.57 8.20
C GLU A 12 8.62 6.64 7.24
N GLN A 13 8.59 7.90 7.66
CA GLN A 13 9.09 8.99 6.83
C GLN A 13 10.60 8.93 6.61
N LYS A 14 11.36 8.64 7.65
CA LYS A 14 12.81 8.51 7.54
C LYS A 14 13.20 7.31 6.67
N ALA A 15 12.52 6.20 6.83
CA ALA A 15 12.73 5.00 6.02
C ALA A 15 12.39 5.27 4.56
N GLU A 16 11.29 5.96 4.29
CA GLU A 16 10.89 6.32 2.94
C GLU A 16 11.95 7.21 2.27
N ALA A 17 12.49 8.19 3.01
CA ALA A 17 13.52 9.07 2.49
C ALA A 17 14.80 8.31 2.10
N LEU A 18 15.13 7.23 2.80
CA LEU A 18 16.28 6.39 2.47
C LEU A 18 15.96 5.42 1.33
N LEU A 19 14.76 4.88 1.31
CA LEU A 19 14.36 3.85 0.35
C LEU A 19 14.06 4.42 -1.04
N ALA A 20 13.43 5.59 -1.12
CA ALA A 20 13.01 6.19 -2.38
C ALA A 20 14.15 6.31 -3.40
N PRO A 21 15.34 6.86 -3.06
CA PRO A 21 16.44 6.95 -4.01
C PRO A 21 16.93 5.59 -4.50
N ILE A 22 16.89 4.57 -3.64
CA ILE A 22 17.31 3.21 -3.98
C ILE A 22 16.35 2.63 -5.03
N VAL A 23 15.06 2.76 -4.78
CA VAL A 23 14.00 2.23 -5.64
C VAL A 23 14.01 2.93 -6.99
N GLU A 24 14.09 4.25 -6.99
CA GLU A 24 14.15 5.05 -8.21
C GLU A 24 15.41 4.77 -9.03
N GLY A 25 16.53 4.58 -8.34
CA GLY A 25 17.80 4.24 -8.99
C GLY A 25 17.78 2.90 -9.71
N GLN A 26 16.90 2.00 -9.31
CA GLN A 26 16.69 0.70 -9.99
C GLN A 26 15.64 0.80 -11.11
N GLY A 27 15.02 1.94 -11.28
CA GLY A 27 13.93 2.09 -12.25
C GLY A 27 12.59 1.56 -11.75
N PHE A 28 12.44 1.40 -10.45
CA PHE A 28 11.22 0.88 -9.82
C PHE A 28 10.43 2.04 -9.19
N GLU A 29 9.21 1.74 -8.78
CA GLU A 29 8.33 2.67 -8.09
C GLU A 29 8.20 2.29 -6.63
N LEU A 30 8.36 3.26 -5.72
CA LEU A 30 8.08 3.05 -4.30
C LEU A 30 6.59 3.28 -4.06
N VAL A 31 5.90 2.23 -3.67
CA VAL A 31 4.45 2.26 -3.44
C VAL A 31 4.12 2.77 -2.05
N ASP A 32 4.76 2.20 -1.04
CA ASP A 32 4.53 2.58 0.35
C ASP A 32 5.62 2.05 1.27
N VAL A 33 5.70 2.62 2.47
CA VAL A 33 6.55 2.15 3.56
C VAL A 33 5.70 2.09 4.82
N GLU A 34 5.75 0.98 5.53
CA GLU A 34 4.99 0.77 6.76
C GLU A 34 5.91 0.29 7.88
N TYR A 35 5.69 0.81 9.08
CA TYR A 35 6.32 0.30 10.29
C TYR A 35 5.22 -0.17 11.22
N VAL A 36 5.03 -1.48 11.30
CA VAL A 36 3.88 -2.10 11.96
C VAL A 36 4.31 -3.21 12.91
N LYS A 37 3.50 -3.45 13.94
CA LYS A 37 3.73 -4.54 14.88
C LYS A 37 2.70 -5.64 14.62
N GLU A 38 3.19 -6.84 14.39
CA GLU A 38 2.36 -8.02 14.19
C GLU A 38 2.94 -9.20 14.96
N ALA A 39 2.10 -9.93 15.66
CA ALA A 39 2.50 -11.11 16.42
C ALA A 39 3.67 -10.86 17.38
N GLY A 40 3.74 -9.66 17.95
CA GLY A 40 4.78 -9.29 18.90
C GLY A 40 6.08 -8.79 18.29
N ASN A 41 6.19 -8.76 16.96
CA ASN A 41 7.38 -8.28 16.27
C ASN A 41 7.10 -7.01 15.49
N TRP A 42 8.09 -6.11 15.43
CA TRP A 42 8.02 -4.94 14.58
C TRP A 42 8.53 -5.30 13.18
N TYR A 43 7.84 -4.78 12.16
CA TYR A 43 8.20 -4.95 10.76
C TYR A 43 8.33 -3.61 10.09
N LEU A 44 9.44 -3.40 9.40
CA LEU A 44 9.62 -2.26 8.49
C LEU A 44 9.45 -2.81 7.08
N ARG A 45 8.32 -2.49 6.44
CA ARG A 45 7.95 -3.02 5.13
C ARG A 45 7.98 -1.95 4.07
N GLY A 46 8.71 -2.22 2.98
CA GLY A 46 8.69 -1.40 1.79
C GLY A 46 8.00 -2.14 0.65
N TYR A 47 7.08 -1.47 -0.03
CA TYR A 47 6.36 -2.03 -1.17
C TYR A 47 6.84 -1.35 -2.43
N ILE A 48 7.34 -2.13 -3.38
CA ILE A 48 7.89 -1.63 -4.64
C ILE A 48 7.22 -2.29 -5.82
N ASP A 49 7.20 -1.61 -6.96
CA ASP A 49 6.60 -2.14 -8.17
C ASP A 49 7.35 -1.65 -9.41
N LYS A 50 7.09 -2.27 -10.55
CA LYS A 50 7.61 -1.83 -11.84
C LYS A 50 6.68 -2.33 -12.96
N PRO A 51 6.74 -1.74 -14.16
CA PRO A 51 6.01 -2.28 -15.31
C PRO A 51 6.38 -3.75 -15.53
N GLY A 52 5.37 -4.60 -15.68
CA GLY A 52 5.57 -6.03 -15.81
C GLY A 52 5.69 -6.81 -14.53
N GLY A 53 5.72 -6.12 -13.38
CA GLY A 53 5.75 -6.75 -12.06
C GLY A 53 7.15 -6.91 -11.47
N ILE A 54 7.22 -6.81 -10.16
CA ILE A 54 8.46 -6.98 -9.40
C ILE A 54 8.78 -8.47 -9.25
N THR A 55 10.06 -8.80 -9.39
CA THR A 55 10.56 -10.17 -9.19
C THR A 55 11.22 -10.31 -7.81
N VAL A 56 11.48 -11.56 -7.41
CA VAL A 56 12.20 -11.84 -6.17
C VAL A 56 13.61 -11.22 -6.20
N ASN A 57 14.27 -11.30 -7.35
CA ASN A 57 15.61 -10.71 -7.50
C ASN A 57 15.58 -9.19 -7.34
N ASP A 58 14.54 -8.54 -7.85
CA ASP A 58 14.35 -7.09 -7.69
C ASP A 58 14.21 -6.71 -6.22
N CYS A 59 13.38 -7.45 -5.48
CA CYS A 59 13.20 -7.23 -4.05
C CYS A 59 14.49 -7.45 -3.28
N GLU A 60 15.24 -8.48 -3.63
CA GLU A 60 16.51 -8.80 -2.97
C GLU A 60 17.54 -7.68 -3.17
N ALA A 61 17.68 -7.17 -4.39
CA ALA A 61 18.62 -6.08 -4.68
C ALA A 61 18.28 -4.81 -3.87
N VAL A 62 17.00 -4.45 -3.83
CA VAL A 62 16.54 -3.30 -3.04
C VAL A 62 16.74 -3.54 -1.55
N SER A 63 16.44 -4.75 -1.07
CA SER A 63 16.60 -5.15 0.32
C SER A 63 18.02 -4.97 0.82
N ARG A 64 19.00 -5.41 0.04
CA ARG A 64 20.40 -5.28 0.41
C ARG A 64 20.83 -3.83 0.54
N ALA A 65 20.51 -3.03 -0.46
CA ALA A 65 20.85 -1.60 -0.46
C ALA A 65 20.17 -0.86 0.68
N PHE A 66 18.90 -1.18 0.95
CA PHE A 66 18.14 -0.57 2.03
C PHE A 66 18.68 -0.96 3.39
N SER A 67 19.04 -2.23 3.58
CA SER A 67 19.65 -2.73 4.81
C SER A 67 20.94 -1.97 5.14
N ASP A 68 21.78 -1.76 4.14
CA ASP A 68 23.02 -1.01 4.31
C ASP A 68 22.74 0.43 4.76
N LYS A 69 21.77 1.07 4.17
CA LYS A 69 21.37 2.45 4.53
C LYS A 69 20.77 2.54 5.93
N LEU A 70 19.98 1.54 6.32
CA LEU A 70 19.43 1.47 7.67
C LEU A 70 20.52 1.30 8.71
N ASP A 71 21.52 0.48 8.44
CA ASP A 71 22.66 0.27 9.33
C ASP A 71 23.48 1.54 9.49
N GLU A 72 23.68 2.30 8.41
CA GLU A 72 24.41 3.56 8.45
C GLU A 72 23.69 4.63 9.27
N ASN A 73 22.37 4.65 9.25
CA ASN A 73 21.56 5.70 9.87
C ASN A 73 20.99 5.33 11.23
N ASP A 74 20.76 4.05 11.48
CA ASP A 74 20.37 3.45 12.76
C ASP A 74 19.40 4.31 13.61
N PHE A 75 18.30 4.75 13.02
CA PHE A 75 17.35 5.63 13.68
C PHE A 75 16.21 4.91 14.40
N ILE A 76 16.03 3.60 14.16
CA ILE A 76 14.97 2.81 14.78
C ILE A 76 15.53 2.13 16.03
N GLU A 77 14.96 2.47 17.18
CA GLU A 77 15.42 1.94 18.46
C GLU A 77 14.96 0.52 18.74
N ASP A 78 13.82 0.13 18.19
CA ASP A 78 13.25 -1.20 18.40
C ASP A 78 13.97 -2.24 17.55
N SER A 79 13.91 -3.49 17.98
CA SER A 79 14.29 -4.59 17.11
C SER A 79 13.20 -4.77 16.07
N TYR A 80 13.57 -4.89 14.82
CA TYR A 80 12.61 -5.00 13.73
C TYR A 80 13.10 -5.92 12.63
N ILE A 81 12.14 -6.41 11.84
CA ILE A 81 12.40 -7.22 10.66
C ILE A 81 12.12 -6.36 9.44
N MET A 82 13.09 -6.27 8.53
CA MET A 82 12.94 -5.48 7.30
C MET A 82 12.47 -6.40 6.17
N GLU A 83 11.42 -5.98 5.47
CA GLU A 83 10.87 -6.73 4.33
C GLU A 83 10.66 -5.79 3.14
N ILE A 84 11.07 -6.24 1.97
CA ILE A 84 10.76 -5.58 0.70
C ILE A 84 9.94 -6.54 -0.14
N SER A 85 8.79 -6.07 -0.60
CA SER A 85 7.90 -6.91 -1.41
C SER A 85 7.13 -6.09 -2.44
N SER A 86 6.41 -6.78 -3.32
CA SER A 86 5.45 -6.11 -4.20
C SER A 86 4.17 -5.83 -3.42
N PRO A 87 3.34 -4.85 -3.84
CA PRO A 87 2.08 -4.59 -3.16
C PRO A 87 1.16 -5.80 -3.13
N GLY A 88 1.26 -6.68 -4.10
CA GLY A 88 0.42 -7.87 -4.15
C GLY A 88 -1.07 -7.56 -4.28
N LEU A 89 -1.84 -8.56 -4.63
CA LEU A 89 -3.29 -8.43 -4.76
C LEU A 89 -4.00 -8.55 -3.42
N ASP A 90 -3.30 -9.04 -2.41
CA ASP A 90 -3.88 -9.21 -1.07
C ASP A 90 -3.80 -7.96 -0.20
N ARG A 91 -3.00 -6.96 -0.61
CA ARG A 91 -2.86 -5.74 0.16
C ARG A 91 -4.09 -4.85 -0.03
N PRO A 92 -4.82 -4.51 1.07
CA PRO A 92 -5.96 -3.59 0.96
C PRO A 92 -5.52 -2.17 0.57
N LEU A 93 -6.38 -1.45 -0.13
CA LEU A 93 -6.19 -0.03 -0.37
C LEU A 93 -6.58 0.72 0.91
N LYS A 94 -5.66 1.48 1.48
CA LYS A 94 -5.89 2.19 2.75
C LYS A 94 -5.61 3.68 2.65
N LYS A 95 -4.54 4.05 1.97
CA LYS A 95 -4.07 5.43 1.89
C LYS A 95 -4.51 6.06 0.58
N GLU A 96 -4.56 7.39 0.56
CA GLU A 96 -4.90 8.13 -0.65
C GLU A 96 -4.05 7.69 -1.84
N LYS A 97 -2.75 7.52 -1.65
CA LYS A 97 -1.88 7.10 -2.75
C LYS A 97 -2.20 5.71 -3.29
N ASP A 98 -2.75 4.82 -2.46
CA ASP A 98 -3.20 3.51 -2.93
C ASP A 98 -4.37 3.66 -3.88
N PHE A 99 -5.33 4.51 -3.54
CA PHE A 99 -6.48 4.80 -4.39
C PHE A 99 -6.05 5.51 -5.68
N ALA A 100 -5.15 6.48 -5.57
CA ALA A 100 -4.65 7.22 -6.73
C ALA A 100 -4.00 6.29 -7.76
N ARG A 101 -3.19 5.34 -7.32
CA ARG A 101 -2.56 4.35 -8.20
C ARG A 101 -3.54 3.38 -8.83
N SER A 102 -4.66 3.18 -8.19
CA SER A 102 -5.65 2.17 -8.59
C SER A 102 -6.76 2.73 -9.50
N ILE A 103 -6.79 4.02 -9.74
CA ILE A 103 -7.74 4.62 -10.70
C ILE A 103 -7.56 3.95 -12.07
N GLY A 104 -8.67 3.52 -12.66
CA GLY A 104 -8.67 2.82 -13.94
C GLY A 104 -8.39 1.33 -13.85
N LYS A 105 -8.18 0.81 -12.65
CA LYS A 105 -7.91 -0.62 -12.44
C LYS A 105 -9.11 -1.31 -11.80
N LEU A 106 -9.21 -2.60 -12.02
CA LEU A 106 -10.27 -3.41 -11.44
C LEU A 106 -10.01 -3.58 -9.93
N VAL A 107 -11.03 -3.30 -9.12
CA VAL A 107 -10.95 -3.49 -7.67
C VAL A 107 -12.10 -4.34 -7.18
N GLU A 108 -11.87 -5.04 -6.06
CA GLU A 108 -12.91 -5.76 -5.32
C GLU A 108 -13.23 -4.99 -4.06
N ILE A 109 -14.52 -4.87 -3.77
CA ILE A 109 -15.00 -4.24 -2.55
C ILE A 109 -15.85 -5.23 -1.77
N ARG A 110 -15.58 -5.34 -0.46
CA ARG A 110 -16.41 -6.11 0.45
C ARG A 110 -16.98 -5.14 1.48
N THR A 111 -18.29 -5.20 1.72
CA THR A 111 -18.97 -4.32 2.66
C THR A 111 -19.29 -5.05 3.96
N TYR A 112 -19.44 -4.27 5.05
CA TYR A 112 -19.84 -4.84 6.35
C TYR A 112 -21.28 -5.34 6.31
N ARG A 113 -22.16 -4.62 5.59
CA ARG A 113 -23.58 -4.95 5.47
C ARG A 113 -23.95 -5.17 4.03
N PRO A 114 -24.92 -6.06 3.76
CA PRO A 114 -25.38 -6.24 2.39
C PRO A 114 -25.96 -4.92 1.82
N ILE A 115 -25.59 -4.65 0.58
CA ILE A 115 -26.19 -3.55 -0.21
C ILE A 115 -26.86 -4.24 -1.39
N GLU A 116 -28.16 -4.06 -1.52
CA GLU A 116 -28.95 -4.75 -2.55
C GLU A 116 -28.74 -6.27 -2.53
N LYS A 117 -28.67 -6.83 -1.31
CA LYS A 117 -28.49 -8.26 -1.05
C LYS A 117 -27.09 -8.79 -1.41
N GLN A 118 -26.13 -7.91 -1.67
CA GLN A 118 -24.74 -8.30 -1.97
C GLN A 118 -23.78 -7.66 -0.98
N LYS A 119 -22.74 -8.40 -0.64
CA LYS A 119 -21.63 -7.88 0.18
C LYS A 119 -20.34 -7.74 -0.61
N GLU A 120 -20.27 -8.30 -1.80
CA GLU A 120 -19.09 -8.26 -2.65
C GLU A 120 -19.41 -7.58 -3.96
N PHE A 121 -18.53 -6.67 -4.36
CA PHE A 121 -18.67 -5.87 -5.57
C PHE A 121 -17.35 -5.83 -6.29
N CYS A 122 -17.38 -5.73 -7.60
CA CYS A 122 -16.19 -5.66 -8.44
C CYS A 122 -16.44 -4.67 -9.56
N GLY A 123 -15.49 -3.80 -9.82
CA GLY A 123 -15.60 -2.82 -10.89
C GLY A 123 -14.30 -2.03 -11.03
N ILE A 124 -14.27 -1.17 -12.05
CA ILE A 124 -13.11 -0.29 -12.29
C ILE A 124 -13.19 0.89 -11.34
N LEU A 125 -12.12 1.17 -10.63
CA LEU A 125 -12.08 2.34 -9.74
C LEU A 125 -12.13 3.60 -10.59
N ASN A 126 -13.23 4.35 -10.45
CA ASN A 126 -13.49 5.53 -11.26
C ASN A 126 -13.11 6.83 -10.54
N ALA A 127 -13.43 6.92 -9.26
CA ALA A 127 -13.18 8.11 -8.46
C ALA A 127 -13.17 7.76 -6.98
N TYR A 128 -12.59 8.63 -6.18
CA TYR A 128 -12.63 8.51 -4.72
C TYR A 128 -12.48 9.88 -4.09
N ASP A 129 -12.89 10.00 -2.82
CA ASP A 129 -12.60 11.17 -2.00
C ASP A 129 -12.35 10.69 -0.56
N GLU A 130 -12.32 11.64 0.40
CA GLU A 130 -12.05 11.30 1.79
C GLU A 130 -13.11 10.38 2.40
N SER A 131 -14.33 10.44 1.90
CA SER A 131 -15.48 9.72 2.48
C SER A 131 -16.09 8.67 1.58
N SER A 132 -15.76 8.62 0.30
CA SER A 132 -16.41 7.71 -0.64
C SER A 132 -15.49 7.16 -1.72
N VAL A 133 -15.97 6.08 -2.34
CA VAL A 133 -15.30 5.42 -3.47
C VAL A 133 -16.37 5.11 -4.52
N THR A 134 -16.08 5.42 -5.77
CA THR A 134 -16.97 5.14 -6.90
C THR A 134 -16.32 4.15 -7.86
N ILE A 135 -17.02 3.09 -8.18
CA ILE A 135 -16.57 2.10 -9.17
C ILE A 135 -17.52 2.08 -10.37
N ASP A 136 -16.97 1.66 -11.51
CA ASP A 136 -17.73 1.47 -12.74
C ASP A 136 -17.98 -0.04 -12.91
N GLU A 137 -19.25 -0.44 -12.77
CA GLU A 137 -19.69 -1.81 -12.97
C GLU A 137 -20.34 -1.91 -14.35
N ASP A 138 -19.57 -2.22 -15.38
CA ASP A 138 -20.05 -2.38 -16.76
C ASP A 138 -20.87 -1.18 -17.27
N GLY A 139 -20.36 0.03 -17.04
CA GLY A 139 -21.01 1.25 -17.48
C GLY A 139 -21.92 1.89 -16.45
N GLN A 140 -22.14 1.24 -15.31
CA GLN A 140 -22.93 1.83 -14.21
C GLN A 140 -22.01 2.22 -13.07
N LEU A 141 -22.08 3.48 -12.66
CA LEU A 141 -21.30 3.97 -11.54
C LEU A 141 -22.01 3.64 -10.22
N ARG A 142 -21.25 3.11 -9.29
CA ARG A 142 -21.76 2.81 -7.94
C ARG A 142 -20.83 3.46 -6.92
N THR A 143 -21.40 4.21 -6.00
CA THR A 143 -20.64 4.92 -4.96
C THR A 143 -20.88 4.26 -3.60
N PHE A 144 -19.78 4.05 -2.86
CA PHE A 144 -19.80 3.49 -1.51
C PHE A 144 -19.26 4.52 -0.53
N ASP A 145 -19.85 4.61 0.66
CA ASP A 145 -19.22 5.32 1.77
C ASP A 145 -18.06 4.47 2.28
N LYS A 146 -16.91 5.08 2.52
CA LYS A 146 -15.73 4.34 3.03
C LYS A 146 -16.02 3.63 4.35
N LYS A 147 -16.88 4.19 5.20
CA LYS A 147 -17.26 3.57 6.47
C LYS A 147 -18.02 2.25 6.28
N ASP A 148 -18.64 2.05 5.13
CA ASP A 148 -19.38 0.82 4.82
C ASP A 148 -18.47 -0.25 4.20
N ILE A 149 -17.28 0.12 3.78
CA ILE A 149 -16.34 -0.78 3.13
C ILE A 149 -15.50 -1.51 4.18
N ALA A 150 -15.64 -2.83 4.26
CA ALA A 150 -14.82 -3.67 5.13
C ALA A 150 -13.45 -3.92 4.51
N LEU A 151 -13.41 -4.05 3.18
CA LEU A 151 -12.18 -4.33 2.44
C LEU A 151 -12.31 -3.79 1.02
N ILE A 152 -11.26 -3.15 0.53
CA ILE A 152 -11.11 -2.83 -0.89
C ILE A 152 -9.68 -3.17 -1.31
N ARG A 153 -9.53 -3.87 -2.43
CA ARG A 153 -8.23 -4.28 -2.95
C ARG A 153 -8.28 -4.42 -4.47
N LEU A 154 -7.10 -4.47 -5.09
CA LEU A 154 -7.03 -4.76 -6.52
C LEU A 154 -7.51 -6.18 -6.79
N ALA A 155 -8.31 -6.33 -7.81
CA ALA A 155 -8.83 -7.63 -8.22
C ALA A 155 -7.92 -8.26 -9.28
N ILE A 156 -7.96 -9.60 -9.35
CA ILE A 156 -7.24 -10.35 -10.37
C ILE A 156 -8.14 -10.48 -11.60
N GLU A 157 -7.62 -10.08 -12.75
CA GLU A 157 -8.28 -10.35 -14.03
C GLU A 157 -7.68 -11.63 -14.62
N PHE A 158 -8.54 -12.53 -15.00
CA PHE A 158 -8.15 -13.76 -15.67
C PHE A 158 -8.59 -13.75 -17.14
#